data_867e126a93db1341aac0847ee3c28e4f
#
_entry.id   867e126a93db1341aac0847ee3c28e4f
#
_cell.length_a   1.000
_cell.length_b   1.000
_cell.length_c   1.000
_cell.angle_alpha   90.00
_cell.angle_beta   90.00
_cell.angle_gamma   90.00
#
_symmetry.space_group_name_H-M   'P 1'
#
loop_
_entity.id
_entity.type
_entity.pdbx_description
1 polymer ?
#
loop_
_entity_poly.entity_id
_entity_poly.type
_entity_poly.pdbx_seq_one_letter_code
_entity_poly.pdbx_strand_id
1 'polypeptide(L)'
;MRIVDLVCRPDARHRLVLALAAGVVVFFLSLAYLQFARAAIASWDAFAVVILVLDWLTILTTPQRTIRARAQQQDLSRLLIFIFVVVTACAALFAVGFLVSVKKSQTGGHFIIHLLLTLLTVIFSWSLVHTVYGLRYAHAFYGDSDEASVHQHAGGLIFPGNRPPDYFDFAYFSFVVGMTCQV
;
A
#
# COMPACT_ATOMS: atom_id res chain seq x y z
N MET A 1 24.74 13.08 -6.65
CA MET A 1 23.32 13.06 -6.26
C MET A 1 22.77 11.72 -6.72
N ARG A 2 22.57 10.76 -5.82
CA ARG A 2 22.19 9.39 -6.20
C ARG A 2 20.70 9.38 -6.52
N ILE A 3 20.30 8.67 -7.57
CA ILE A 3 18.89 8.49 -7.98
C ILE A 3 18.03 8.04 -6.78
N VAL A 4 18.61 7.28 -5.85
CA VAL A 4 18.00 6.87 -4.59
C VAL A 4 17.58 8.05 -3.72
N ASP A 5 18.35 9.16 -3.68
CA ASP A 5 18.01 10.34 -2.88
C ASP A 5 16.82 11.12 -3.47
N LEU A 6 16.62 11.02 -4.78
CA LEU A 6 15.49 11.64 -5.48
C LEU A 6 14.19 10.84 -5.30
N VAL A 7 14.30 9.50 -5.21
CA VAL A 7 13.16 8.57 -5.07
C VAL A 7 12.76 8.39 -3.60
N CYS A 8 13.71 8.48 -2.65
CA CYS A 8 13.45 8.30 -1.21
C CYS A 8 13.10 9.59 -0.45
N ARG A 9 13.18 10.76 -1.09
CA ARG A 9 12.79 12.05 -0.50
C ARG A 9 11.41 12.58 -0.88
N PRO A 10 10.64 12.02 -1.83
CA PRO A 10 9.34 12.60 -2.12
C PRO A 10 8.42 12.41 -0.90
N ASP A 11 7.79 13.50 -0.49
CA ASP A 11 6.65 13.51 0.41
C ASP A 11 5.62 12.48 -0.06
N ALA A 12 4.80 11.96 0.85
CA ALA A 12 3.73 10.99 0.53
C ALA A 12 2.88 11.44 -0.69
N ARG A 13 2.72 12.75 -0.88
CA ARG A 13 2.03 13.37 -2.02
C ARG A 13 2.71 13.07 -3.36
N HIS A 14 4.02 13.16 -3.44
CA HIS A 14 4.76 12.89 -4.69
C HIS A 14 4.69 11.41 -5.08
N ARG A 15 4.75 10.51 -4.10
CA ARG A 15 4.57 9.07 -4.34
C ARG A 15 3.19 8.77 -4.90
N LEU A 16 2.16 9.39 -4.31
CA LEU A 16 0.78 9.25 -4.79
C LEU A 16 0.62 9.78 -6.23
N VAL A 17 1.19 10.96 -6.53
CA VAL A 17 1.13 11.56 -7.88
C VAL A 17 1.84 10.67 -8.91
N LEU A 18 3.02 10.13 -8.57
CA LEU A 18 3.74 9.22 -9.47
C LEU A 18 2.95 7.94 -9.75
N ALA A 19 2.35 7.36 -8.73
CA ALA A 19 1.53 6.17 -8.88
C ALA A 19 0.26 6.43 -9.70
N LEU A 20 -0.42 7.56 -9.45
CA LEU A 20 -1.57 7.99 -10.24
C LEU A 20 -1.19 8.22 -11.70
N ALA A 21 -0.07 8.88 -11.97
CA ALA A 21 0.42 9.09 -13.32
C ALA A 21 0.70 7.75 -14.03
N ALA A 22 1.34 6.80 -13.35
CA ALA A 22 1.59 5.45 -13.88
C ALA A 22 0.28 4.73 -14.21
N GLY A 23 -0.71 4.77 -13.30
CA GLY A 23 -2.03 4.20 -13.54
C GLY A 23 -2.72 4.82 -14.75
N VAL A 24 -2.73 6.15 -14.86
CA VAL A 24 -3.32 6.87 -16.00
C VAL A 24 -2.62 6.49 -17.31
N VAL A 25 -1.30 6.45 -17.34
CA VAL A 25 -0.54 6.07 -18.55
C VAL A 25 -0.90 4.65 -18.96
N VAL A 26 -0.90 3.69 -18.03
CA VAL A 26 -1.26 2.30 -18.32
C VAL A 26 -2.71 2.20 -18.78
N PHE A 27 -3.63 2.97 -18.22
CA PHE A 27 -5.03 3.01 -18.66
C PHE A 27 -5.15 3.37 -20.14
N PHE A 28 -4.59 4.50 -20.55
CA PHE A 28 -4.67 4.94 -21.95
C PHE A 28 -3.96 4.01 -22.92
N LEU A 29 -2.79 3.49 -22.55
CA LEU A 29 -2.08 2.49 -23.34
C LEU A 29 -2.87 1.20 -23.48
N SER A 30 -3.51 0.75 -22.41
CA SER A 30 -4.29 -0.49 -22.37
C SER A 30 -5.59 -0.38 -23.18
N LEU A 31 -6.22 0.80 -23.24
CA LEU A 31 -7.43 1.03 -24.02
C LEU A 31 -7.24 0.75 -25.52
N ALA A 32 -6.02 0.89 -26.04
CA ALA A 32 -5.72 0.59 -27.45
C ALA A 32 -5.82 -0.92 -27.77
N TYR A 33 -5.68 -1.79 -26.74
CA TYR A 33 -5.59 -3.25 -26.92
C TYR A 33 -6.61 -4.04 -26.11
N LEU A 34 -7.17 -3.44 -25.06
CA LEU A 34 -8.05 -4.12 -24.10
C LEU A 34 -9.42 -3.45 -24.03
N GLN A 35 -10.43 -4.22 -23.64
CA GLN A 35 -11.74 -3.68 -23.28
C GLN A 35 -11.63 -2.80 -22.02
N PHE A 36 -12.51 -1.81 -21.89
CA PHE A 36 -12.51 -0.83 -20.80
C PHE A 36 -12.32 -1.43 -19.41
N ALA A 37 -13.07 -2.50 -19.06
CA ALA A 37 -12.97 -3.12 -17.74
C ALA A 37 -11.57 -3.71 -17.46
N ARG A 38 -10.94 -4.34 -18.46
CA ARG A 38 -9.58 -4.88 -18.34
C ARG A 38 -8.54 -3.76 -18.24
N ALA A 39 -8.73 -2.70 -19.00
CA ALA A 39 -7.85 -1.53 -18.93
C ALA A 39 -7.94 -0.86 -17.56
N ALA A 40 -9.14 -0.77 -16.96
CA ALA A 40 -9.33 -0.26 -15.62
C ALA A 40 -8.62 -1.11 -14.55
N ILE A 41 -8.74 -2.44 -14.64
CA ILE A 41 -8.07 -3.36 -13.72
C ILE A 41 -6.54 -3.25 -13.86
N ALA A 42 -6.01 -3.25 -15.07
CA ALA A 42 -4.57 -3.12 -15.31
C ALA A 42 -4.01 -1.76 -14.84
N SER A 43 -4.78 -0.68 -15.00
CA SER A 43 -4.46 0.64 -14.48
C SER A 43 -4.37 0.65 -12.95
N TRP A 44 -5.33 0.01 -12.29
CA TRP A 44 -5.31 -0.15 -10.83
C TRP A 44 -4.08 -0.95 -10.36
N ASP A 45 -3.78 -2.05 -11.02
CA ASP A 45 -2.61 -2.87 -10.68
C ASP A 45 -1.30 -2.10 -10.86
N ALA A 46 -1.17 -1.32 -11.93
CA ALA A 46 -0.01 -0.46 -12.14
C ALA A 46 0.14 0.59 -11.03
N PHE A 47 -0.97 1.27 -10.66
CA PHE A 47 -0.99 2.19 -9.53
C PHE A 47 -0.55 1.49 -8.24
N ALA A 48 -1.14 0.33 -7.93
CA ALA A 48 -0.87 -0.43 -6.72
C ALA A 48 0.60 -0.88 -6.62
N VAL A 49 1.16 -1.38 -7.72
CA VAL A 49 2.57 -1.81 -7.78
C VAL A 49 3.51 -0.64 -7.54
N VAL A 50 3.28 0.52 -8.17
CA VAL A 50 4.15 1.69 -7.98
C VAL A 50 4.12 2.16 -6.54
N ILE A 51 2.94 2.28 -5.92
CA ILE A 51 2.83 2.66 -4.50
C ILE A 51 3.52 1.63 -3.61
N LEU A 52 3.25 0.34 -3.80
CA LEU A 52 3.89 -0.72 -3.02
C LEU A 52 5.41 -0.65 -3.11
N VAL A 53 5.96 -0.53 -4.31
CA VAL A 53 7.42 -0.43 -4.50
C VAL A 53 7.98 0.78 -3.76
N LEU A 54 7.36 1.95 -3.88
CA LEU A 54 7.84 3.17 -3.23
C LEU A 54 7.72 3.11 -1.70
N ASP A 55 6.64 2.53 -1.17
CA ASP A 55 6.45 2.36 0.26
C ASP A 55 7.42 1.32 0.85
N TRP A 56 7.61 0.19 0.17
CA TRP A 56 8.58 -0.81 0.59
C TRP A 56 10.03 -0.33 0.49
N LEU A 57 10.38 0.44 -0.54
CA LEU A 57 11.68 1.12 -0.59
C LEU A 57 11.86 2.04 0.62
N THR A 58 10.82 2.77 1.03
CA THR A 58 10.87 3.63 2.22
C THR A 58 11.05 2.79 3.50
N ILE A 59 10.29 1.70 3.66
CA ILE A 59 10.38 0.79 4.80
C ILE A 59 11.80 0.21 4.95
N LEU A 60 12.39 -0.25 3.83
CA LEU A 60 13.68 -0.93 3.83
C LEU A 60 14.89 0.02 3.91
N THR A 61 14.76 1.27 3.43
CA THR A 61 15.89 2.21 3.35
C THR A 61 15.93 3.25 4.46
N THR A 62 14.85 3.39 5.27
CA THR A 62 14.82 4.40 6.33
C THR A 62 15.59 3.92 7.56
N PRO A 63 16.68 4.62 7.96
CA PRO A 63 17.44 4.26 9.14
C PRO A 63 16.60 4.48 10.41
N GLN A 64 16.77 3.61 11.41
CA GLN A 64 16.05 3.69 12.70
C GLN A 64 16.07 5.10 13.33
N ARG A 65 17.20 5.79 13.25
CA ARG A 65 17.39 7.14 13.84
C ARG A 65 16.47 8.22 13.27
N THR A 66 15.96 8.01 12.06
CA THR A 66 15.11 8.99 11.36
C THR A 66 13.62 8.57 11.33
N ILE A 67 13.30 7.37 11.79
CA ILE A 67 11.92 6.84 11.76
C ILE A 67 10.98 7.74 12.56
N ARG A 68 11.36 8.12 13.79
CA ARG A 68 10.53 8.96 14.66
C ARG A 68 10.18 10.29 13.99
N ALA A 69 11.20 11.00 13.48
CA ALA A 69 10.98 12.28 12.81
C ALA A 69 10.13 12.16 11.54
N ARG A 70 10.29 11.07 10.78
CA ARG A 70 9.48 10.81 9.57
C ARG A 70 8.06 10.36 9.91
N ALA A 71 7.90 9.51 10.91
CA ALA A 71 6.59 9.06 11.36
C ALA A 71 5.73 10.22 11.85
N GLN A 72 6.31 11.17 12.58
CA GLN A 72 5.62 12.39 13.04
C GLN A 72 5.22 13.32 11.88
N GLN A 73 6.00 13.35 10.78
CA GLN A 73 5.69 14.20 9.61
C GLN A 73 4.65 13.59 8.67
N GLN A 74 4.38 12.29 8.74
CA GLN A 74 3.44 11.57 7.87
C GLN A 74 2.04 11.53 8.48
N ASP A 75 1.46 12.69 8.76
CA ASP A 75 0.06 12.78 9.22
C ASP A 75 -0.91 12.52 8.05
N LEU A 76 -1.14 11.24 7.76
CA LEU A 76 -2.26 10.82 6.92
C LEU A 76 -3.53 10.89 7.77
N SER A 77 -4.44 11.78 7.40
CA SER A 77 -5.70 11.91 8.13
C SER A 77 -6.44 10.57 8.16
N ARG A 78 -7.12 10.29 9.28
CA ARG A 78 -7.92 9.05 9.45
C ARG A 78 -8.91 8.84 8.29
N LEU A 79 -9.48 9.94 7.79
CA LEU A 79 -10.42 9.94 6.66
C LEU A 79 -9.75 9.48 5.36
N LEU A 80 -8.53 9.94 5.08
CA LEU A 80 -7.81 9.53 3.86
C LEU A 80 -7.48 8.04 3.88
N ILE A 81 -7.07 7.49 5.02
CA ILE A 81 -6.82 6.05 5.17
C ILE A 81 -8.11 5.27 4.96
N PHE A 82 -9.22 5.71 5.57
CA PHE A 82 -10.51 5.06 5.39
C PHE A 82 -10.95 5.05 3.93
N ILE A 83 -10.90 6.20 3.24
CA ILE A 83 -11.22 6.30 1.81
C ILE A 83 -10.32 5.37 0.99
N PHE A 84 -9.03 5.34 1.29
CA PHE A 84 -8.07 4.49 0.60
C PHE A 84 -8.42 3.00 0.74
N VAL A 85 -8.73 2.55 1.96
CA VAL A 85 -9.15 1.16 2.22
C VAL A 85 -10.43 0.82 1.48
N VAL A 86 -11.43 1.71 1.47
CA VAL A 86 -12.68 1.51 0.74
C VAL A 86 -12.42 1.40 -0.76
N VAL A 87 -11.61 2.29 -1.33
CA VAL A 87 -11.25 2.26 -2.76
C VAL A 87 -10.54 0.97 -3.14
N THR A 88 -9.57 0.52 -2.34
CA THR A 88 -8.85 -0.75 -2.59
C THR A 88 -9.78 -1.96 -2.53
N ALA A 89 -10.70 -1.99 -1.55
CA ALA A 89 -11.70 -3.05 -1.43
C ALA A 89 -12.66 -3.06 -2.63
N CYS A 90 -13.15 -1.89 -3.05
CA CYS A 90 -14.00 -1.76 -4.23
C CYS A 90 -13.29 -2.22 -5.51
N ALA A 91 -12.01 -1.88 -5.69
CA ALA A 91 -11.23 -2.32 -6.84
C ALA A 91 -11.08 -3.84 -6.89
N ALA A 92 -10.79 -4.49 -5.76
CA ALA A 92 -10.71 -5.93 -5.65
C ALA A 92 -12.06 -6.61 -5.95
N LEU A 93 -13.16 -6.09 -5.38
CA LEU A 93 -14.52 -6.60 -5.65
C LEU A 93 -14.93 -6.43 -7.11
N PHE A 94 -14.58 -5.28 -7.72
CA PHE A 94 -14.84 -5.04 -9.14
C PHE A 94 -14.10 -6.06 -10.02
N ALA A 95 -12.84 -6.34 -9.74
CA ALA A 95 -12.04 -7.31 -10.48
C ALA A 95 -12.66 -8.73 -10.37
N VAL A 96 -13.05 -9.14 -9.16
CA VAL A 96 -13.70 -10.44 -8.93
C VAL A 96 -15.07 -10.50 -9.63
N GLY A 97 -15.91 -9.46 -9.50
CA GLY A 97 -17.20 -9.37 -10.17
C GLY A 97 -17.08 -9.44 -11.70
N PHE A 98 -16.06 -8.78 -12.25
CA PHE A 98 -15.77 -8.85 -13.67
C PHE A 98 -15.35 -10.26 -14.11
N LEU A 99 -14.51 -10.95 -13.34
CA LEU A 99 -14.11 -12.34 -13.63
C LEU A 99 -15.34 -13.27 -13.68
N VAL A 100 -16.25 -13.14 -12.71
CA VAL A 100 -17.48 -13.95 -12.65
C VAL A 100 -18.40 -13.65 -13.83
N SER A 101 -18.42 -12.41 -14.33
CA SER A 101 -19.25 -11.98 -15.47
C SER A 101 -18.71 -12.48 -16.82
N VAL A 102 -17.44 -12.86 -16.90
CA VAL A 102 -16.87 -13.46 -18.12
C VAL A 102 -17.49 -14.84 -18.33
N LYS A 103 -18.36 -14.94 -19.34
CA LYS A 103 -19.07 -16.20 -19.66
C LYS A 103 -18.06 -17.34 -19.85
N LYS A 104 -18.39 -18.50 -19.30
CA LYS A 104 -17.65 -19.77 -19.39
C LYS A 104 -17.31 -20.23 -20.83
N SER A 105 -17.86 -19.55 -21.86
CA SER A 105 -17.62 -19.83 -23.28
C SER A 105 -16.26 -19.34 -23.81
N GLN A 106 -15.51 -18.55 -23.05
CA GLN A 106 -14.13 -18.21 -23.39
C GLN A 106 -13.20 -19.27 -22.82
N THR A 107 -13.18 -20.42 -23.45
CA THR A 107 -12.19 -21.48 -23.23
C THR A 107 -10.87 -21.08 -23.90
N GLY A 108 -9.75 -21.14 -23.18
CA GLY A 108 -8.41 -20.87 -23.72
C GLY A 108 -7.62 -19.83 -22.94
N GLY A 109 -6.49 -19.39 -23.51
CA GLY A 109 -5.54 -18.49 -22.87
C GLY A 109 -6.13 -17.17 -22.34
N HIS A 110 -7.19 -16.67 -22.93
CA HIS A 110 -7.89 -15.46 -22.47
C HIS A 110 -8.48 -15.60 -21.07
N PHE A 111 -9.05 -16.76 -20.71
CA PHE A 111 -9.57 -16.99 -19.36
C PHE A 111 -8.46 -16.99 -18.31
N ILE A 112 -7.32 -17.62 -18.63
CA ILE A 112 -6.16 -17.66 -17.72
C ILE A 112 -5.62 -16.27 -17.47
N ILE A 113 -5.51 -15.43 -18.50
CA ILE A 113 -5.07 -14.03 -18.35
C ILE A 113 -6.00 -13.25 -17.44
N HIS A 114 -7.32 -13.41 -17.58
CA HIS A 114 -8.32 -12.77 -16.71
C HIS A 114 -8.19 -13.23 -15.26
N LEU A 115 -8.01 -14.53 -15.06
CA LEU A 115 -7.86 -15.10 -13.72
C LEU A 115 -6.59 -14.56 -13.05
N LEU A 116 -5.47 -14.55 -13.76
CA LEU A 116 -4.21 -14.02 -13.24
C LEU A 116 -4.31 -12.52 -12.92
N LEU A 117 -4.89 -11.73 -13.80
CA LEU A 117 -5.07 -10.30 -13.57
C LEU A 117 -5.93 -10.04 -12.32
N THR A 118 -7.05 -10.73 -12.18
CA THR A 118 -7.92 -10.62 -10.99
C THR A 118 -7.19 -11.04 -9.71
N LEU A 119 -6.44 -12.14 -9.76
CA LEU A 119 -5.68 -12.63 -8.62
C LEU A 119 -4.63 -11.61 -8.18
N LEU A 120 -3.90 -11.02 -9.14
CA LEU A 120 -2.92 -9.98 -8.89
C LEU A 120 -3.58 -8.74 -8.26
N THR A 121 -4.72 -8.30 -8.78
CA THR A 121 -5.47 -7.17 -8.22
C THR A 121 -5.83 -7.40 -6.76
N VAL A 122 -6.33 -8.59 -6.40
CA VAL A 122 -6.67 -8.93 -5.01
C VAL A 122 -5.43 -8.93 -4.13
N ILE A 123 -4.33 -9.56 -4.58
CA ILE A 123 -3.06 -9.61 -3.83
C ILE A 123 -2.49 -8.21 -3.63
N PHE A 124 -2.44 -7.39 -4.66
CA PHE A 124 -1.91 -6.02 -4.57
C PHE A 124 -2.79 -5.13 -3.69
N SER A 125 -4.12 -5.21 -3.82
CA SER A 125 -5.05 -4.46 -2.98
C SER A 125 -4.90 -4.84 -1.50
N TRP A 126 -4.81 -6.14 -1.19
CA TRP A 126 -4.58 -6.63 0.16
C TRP A 126 -3.22 -6.16 0.72
N SER A 127 -2.15 -6.34 -0.06
CA SER A 127 -0.80 -5.92 0.33
C SER A 127 -0.72 -4.41 0.57
N LEU A 128 -1.41 -3.62 -0.25
CA LEU A 128 -1.48 -2.17 -0.15
C LEU A 128 -2.11 -1.73 1.17
N VAL A 129 -3.26 -2.31 1.54
CA VAL A 129 -3.94 -2.02 2.81
C VAL A 129 -2.99 -2.28 3.97
N HIS A 130 -2.35 -3.44 4.03
CA HIS A 130 -1.47 -3.79 5.15
C HIS A 130 -0.17 -2.99 5.18
N THR A 131 0.37 -2.60 4.03
CA THR A 131 1.52 -1.70 3.96
C THR A 131 1.18 -0.31 4.52
N VAL A 132 0.04 0.25 4.13
CA VAL A 132 -0.43 1.56 4.64
C VAL A 132 -0.71 1.49 6.15
N TYR A 133 -1.32 0.40 6.63
CA TYR A 133 -1.52 0.22 8.07
C TYR A 133 -0.21 0.05 8.84
N GLY A 134 0.79 -0.63 8.30
CA GLY A 134 2.13 -0.72 8.90
C GLY A 134 2.76 0.65 9.10
N LEU A 135 2.73 1.51 8.10
CA LEU A 135 3.19 2.90 8.20
C LEU A 135 2.35 3.71 9.21
N ARG A 136 1.03 3.47 9.27
CA ARG A 136 0.13 4.12 10.23
C ARG A 136 0.42 3.69 11.67
N TYR A 137 0.71 2.42 11.90
CA TYR A 137 1.09 1.93 13.23
C TYR A 137 2.39 2.55 13.71
N ALA A 138 3.38 2.72 12.82
CA ALA A 138 4.62 3.43 13.14
C ALA A 138 4.34 4.88 13.52
N HIS A 139 3.47 5.59 12.76
CA HIS A 139 3.07 6.95 13.08
C HIS A 139 2.34 7.03 14.43
N ALA A 140 1.41 6.12 14.70
CA ALA A 140 0.66 6.09 15.96
C ALA A 140 1.57 5.78 17.16
N PHE A 141 2.56 4.88 16.98
CA PHE A 141 3.50 4.51 18.03
C PHE A 141 4.50 5.64 18.37
N TYR A 142 5.02 6.33 17.36
CA TYR A 142 6.00 7.40 17.53
C TYR A 142 5.37 8.80 17.64
N GLY A 143 4.04 8.91 17.54
CA GLY A 143 3.32 10.15 17.75
C GLY A 143 3.51 10.71 19.16
N ASP A 144 3.29 11.99 19.33
CA ASP A 144 3.39 12.62 20.64
C ASP A 144 2.23 12.14 21.52
N SER A 145 2.55 11.72 22.75
CA SER A 145 1.55 11.51 23.79
C SER A 145 1.01 12.88 24.21
N ASP A 146 -0.31 13.05 24.27
CA ASP A 146 -0.99 14.27 24.77
C ASP A 146 -0.66 14.58 26.25
N GLU A 147 0.01 13.66 26.96
CA GLU A 147 0.49 13.87 28.32
C GLU A 147 1.91 14.42 28.29
N ALA A 148 2.06 15.62 28.87
CA ALA A 148 3.27 16.45 28.92
C ALA A 148 4.44 15.85 29.72
N SER A 149 4.75 14.60 29.57
CA SER A 149 5.95 13.96 30.08
C SER A 149 6.97 13.81 28.95
N VAL A 150 8.02 14.62 29.04
CA VAL A 150 9.18 14.68 28.18
C VAL A 150 9.68 13.26 27.84
N HIS A 151 9.65 12.91 26.53
CA HIS A 151 10.22 11.70 25.93
C HIS A 151 9.46 10.37 26.00
N GLN A 152 8.16 10.33 26.27
CA GLN A 152 7.40 9.10 26.12
C GLN A 152 6.73 9.03 24.75
N HIS A 153 6.85 7.85 24.08
CA HIS A 153 6.09 7.52 22.88
C HIS A 153 4.64 7.29 23.27
N ALA A 154 3.68 7.55 22.37
CA ALA A 154 2.27 7.21 22.60
C ALA A 154 2.13 5.69 22.90
N GLY A 155 3.04 4.87 22.39
CA GLY A 155 3.15 3.44 22.74
C GLY A 155 1.98 2.61 22.23
N GLY A 156 1.48 1.72 23.06
CA GLY A 156 0.32 0.88 22.76
C GLY A 156 0.67 -0.50 22.17
N LEU A 157 1.89 -0.69 21.68
CA LEU A 157 2.40 -1.97 21.20
C LEU A 157 3.66 -2.34 21.98
N ILE A 158 3.79 -3.60 22.33
CA ILE A 158 4.99 -4.16 22.98
C ILE A 158 5.73 -5.01 21.96
N PHE A 159 6.95 -4.58 21.61
CA PHE A 159 7.81 -5.35 20.70
C PHE A 159 8.83 -6.15 21.51
N PRO A 160 9.13 -7.39 21.11
CA PRO A 160 10.16 -8.19 21.76
C PRO A 160 11.55 -7.58 21.54
N GLY A 161 12.36 -7.50 22.61
CA GLY A 161 13.71 -6.98 22.56
C GLY A 161 13.87 -5.57 23.12
N ASN A 162 15.13 -5.12 23.25
CA ASN A 162 15.48 -3.83 23.85
C ASN A 162 15.78 -2.73 22.80
N ARG A 163 15.52 -2.99 21.51
CA ARG A 163 15.71 -2.00 20.44
C ARG A 163 14.39 -1.28 20.13
N PRO A 164 14.43 0.02 19.80
CA PRO A 164 13.23 0.68 19.29
C PRO A 164 12.78 0.01 17.97
N PRO A 165 11.45 -0.19 17.77
CA PRO A 165 10.94 -0.84 16.58
C PRO A 165 11.22 -0.03 15.31
N ASP A 166 11.45 -0.71 14.20
CA ASP A 166 11.62 -0.11 12.89
C ASP A 166 10.35 -0.26 12.03
N TYR A 167 10.34 0.34 10.84
CA TYR A 167 9.20 0.23 9.93
C TYR A 167 8.88 -1.21 9.53
N PHE A 168 9.89 -2.07 9.50
CA PHE A 168 9.70 -3.47 9.17
C PHE A 168 8.95 -4.21 10.30
N ASP A 169 9.23 -3.90 11.57
CA ASP A 169 8.52 -4.45 12.71
C ASP A 169 7.01 -4.11 12.65
N PHE A 170 6.67 -2.86 12.29
CA PHE A 170 5.28 -2.44 12.11
C PHE A 170 4.62 -3.06 10.87
N ALA A 171 5.36 -3.18 9.76
CA ALA A 171 4.86 -3.86 8.57
C ALA A 171 4.58 -5.34 8.89
N TYR A 172 5.52 -6.04 9.53
CA TYR A 172 5.33 -7.42 9.99
C TYR A 172 4.07 -7.55 10.85
N PHE A 173 3.92 -6.71 11.87
CA PHE A 173 2.71 -6.69 12.71
C PHE A 173 1.43 -6.54 11.89
N SER A 174 1.39 -5.56 10.96
CA SER A 174 0.22 -5.31 10.11
C SER A 174 -0.13 -6.51 9.23
N PHE A 175 0.86 -7.16 8.63
CA PHE A 175 0.63 -8.33 7.76
C PHE A 175 0.20 -9.55 8.57
N VAL A 176 0.76 -9.78 9.77
CA VAL A 176 0.37 -10.88 10.65
C VAL A 176 -1.09 -10.71 11.10
N VAL A 177 -1.49 -9.51 11.51
CA VAL A 177 -2.89 -9.19 11.81
C VAL A 177 -3.78 -9.41 10.58
N GLY A 178 -3.32 -9.00 9.39
CA GLY A 178 -4.04 -9.20 8.12
C GLY A 178 -4.22 -10.66 7.73
N MET A 179 -3.31 -11.53 8.16
CA MET A 179 -3.44 -12.98 8.01
C MET A 179 -4.27 -13.63 9.11
N THR A 180 -4.92 -12.82 9.96
CA THR A 180 -5.72 -13.29 11.12
C THR A 180 -4.93 -14.11 12.15
N CYS A 181 -3.61 -13.95 12.18
CA CYS A 181 -2.77 -14.56 13.20
C CYS A 181 -2.81 -13.72 14.48
N GLN A 182 -2.79 -14.39 15.64
CA GLN A 182 -2.65 -13.72 16.92
C GLN A 182 -1.17 -13.31 17.12
N VAL A 183 -0.96 -12.11 17.64
CA VAL A 183 0.37 -11.54 17.91
C VAL A 183 0.47 -11.22 19.40
#